data_c25e0bcb3d99fc233edc3f76344c6415
#
_entry.id   c25e0bcb3d99fc233edc3f76344c6415
#
_cell.length_a   1.000
_cell.length_b   1.000
_cell.length_c   1.000
_cell.angle_alpha   90.00
_cell.angle_beta   90.00
_cell.angle_gamma   90.00
#
_symmetry.space_group_name_H-M   'P 1'
#
loop_
_entity.id
_entity.type
_entity.pdbx_description
1 polymer ?
#
loop_
_entity_poly.entity_id
_entity_poly.type
_entity_poly.pdbx_seq_one_letter_code
_entity_poly.pdbx_strand_id
1 'polypeptide(L)'
;QGVHPGDPYELLKAMAERLDFKRPPARVLANIVRSIGLEHLRPIAPPPQEALPRWRRMVEGFRHSKTRDSEAIHHHYDVSNTFYEWVLGPSMTYTCACYPDAEATLEEAQENKYRLVFDKLALKAGDRLLDVGCGWGSMVRYAARRGVRATGVTLSAEQAAWAQKAIADEGLADLAEVRHADYRDTTEREFDAVSSIGLTEHIGIANYPAYFRFLQSRLKTGGLLLNHCITRPDNRTSAVAGYFIDRYVFPDGELTGSGRIITEIQNVGLEVLHEENLRHHYALTLKEWCANLVEHWDEAVAEVGEATAKVWGLYMAGSRLGFERNVVQLHQVLATKLDERGGSELPLRPWWQP
;
A
#
# COMPACT_ATOMS: atom_id res chain seq x y z
N GLN A 1 -31.19 11.80 3.55
CA GLN A 1 -30.54 10.50 3.56
C GLN A 1 -29.36 10.60 4.52
N GLY A 2 -29.31 9.71 5.53
CA GLY A 2 -28.21 9.67 6.50
C GLY A 2 -26.92 9.18 5.84
N VAL A 3 -25.78 9.68 6.33
CA VAL A 3 -24.45 9.19 5.90
C VAL A 3 -24.23 7.82 6.52
N HIS A 4 -23.92 6.80 5.71
CA HIS A 4 -23.58 5.48 6.23
C HIS A 4 -22.16 5.50 6.82
N PRO A 5 -21.94 4.99 8.04
CA PRO A 5 -20.63 5.04 8.69
C PRO A 5 -19.55 4.20 7.98
N GLY A 6 -19.95 3.20 7.19
CA GLY A 6 -19.03 2.41 6.35
C GLY A 6 -18.54 3.17 5.10
N ASP A 7 -19.29 4.18 4.63
CA ASP A 7 -18.85 5.05 3.54
C ASP A 7 -19.27 6.51 3.77
N PRO A 8 -18.52 7.28 4.56
CA PRO A 8 -18.76 8.71 4.77
C PRO A 8 -18.25 9.61 3.63
N TYR A 9 -17.96 9.08 2.44
CA TYR A 9 -17.30 9.78 1.35
C TYR A 9 -18.03 11.08 0.94
N GLU A 10 -19.34 11.04 0.72
CA GLU A 10 -20.10 12.22 0.30
C GLU A 10 -20.06 13.33 1.35
N LEU A 11 -20.06 12.99 2.64
CA LEU A 11 -19.88 13.95 3.73
C LEU A 11 -18.49 14.60 3.67
N LEU A 12 -17.45 13.80 3.56
CA LEU A 12 -16.07 14.28 3.50
C LEU A 12 -15.85 15.16 2.27
N LYS A 13 -16.40 14.77 1.13
CA LYS A 13 -16.34 15.54 -0.13
C LYS A 13 -17.04 16.89 0.02
N ALA A 14 -18.27 16.92 0.54
CA ALA A 14 -19.02 18.15 0.78
C ALA A 14 -18.32 19.09 1.77
N MET A 15 -17.71 18.54 2.84
CA MET A 15 -16.91 19.31 3.79
C MET A 15 -15.68 19.92 3.11
N ALA A 16 -14.96 19.13 2.32
CA ALA A 16 -13.75 19.58 1.64
C ALA A 16 -14.03 20.61 0.51
N GLU A 17 -15.22 20.60 -0.08
CA GLU A 17 -15.66 21.60 -1.07
C GLU A 17 -16.08 22.92 -0.43
N ARG A 18 -16.64 22.86 0.78
CA ARG A 18 -17.13 24.04 1.50
C ARG A 18 -16.06 24.72 2.36
N LEU A 19 -15.06 23.98 2.81
CA LEU A 19 -13.95 24.52 3.58
C LEU A 19 -12.91 25.11 2.60
N ASP A 20 -13.10 26.38 2.22
CA ASP A 20 -12.03 27.16 1.62
C ASP A 20 -10.98 27.43 2.72
N PHE A 21 -9.90 26.64 2.74
CA PHE A 21 -8.79 26.78 3.68
C PHE A 21 -7.95 28.04 3.48
N LYS A 22 -8.36 29.00 2.64
CA LYS A 22 -7.79 30.33 2.67
C LYS A 22 -8.11 30.93 4.03
N ARG A 23 -7.07 31.40 4.72
CA ARG A 23 -7.22 32.06 6.02
C ARG A 23 -8.29 33.15 5.88
N PRO A 24 -9.42 33.05 6.61
CA PRO A 24 -10.45 34.05 6.52
C PRO A 24 -9.86 35.43 6.88
N PRO A 25 -10.32 36.52 6.28
CA PRO A 25 -9.91 37.86 6.65
C PRO A 25 -10.03 38.06 8.16
N ALA A 26 -9.10 38.75 8.77
CA ALA A 26 -9.03 38.95 10.24
C ALA A 26 -10.37 39.38 10.86
N ARG A 27 -11.17 40.18 10.12
CA ARG A 27 -12.51 40.60 10.56
C ARG A 27 -13.49 39.41 10.64
N VAL A 28 -13.43 38.47 9.70
CA VAL A 28 -14.27 37.26 9.71
C VAL A 28 -13.87 36.35 10.84
N LEU A 29 -12.56 36.18 11.06
CA LEU A 29 -12.03 35.41 12.20
C LEU A 29 -12.48 36.02 13.53
N ALA A 30 -12.38 37.34 13.69
CA ALA A 30 -12.84 38.03 14.89
C ALA A 30 -14.35 37.89 15.13
N ASN A 31 -15.16 37.88 14.08
CA ASN A 31 -16.60 37.68 14.20
C ASN A 31 -16.93 36.21 14.55
N ILE A 32 -16.22 35.24 13.99
CA ILE A 32 -16.34 33.80 14.32
C ILE A 32 -15.99 33.60 15.80
N VAL A 33 -14.85 34.14 16.25
CA VAL A 33 -14.40 34.07 17.66
C VAL A 33 -15.44 34.69 18.61
N ARG A 34 -16.01 35.84 18.20
CA ARG A 34 -17.04 36.53 19.02
C ARG A 34 -18.36 35.77 19.06
N SER A 35 -18.73 35.05 17.98
CA SER A 35 -19.99 34.28 17.90
C SER A 35 -19.91 32.93 18.60
N ILE A 36 -18.72 32.28 18.56
CA ILE A 36 -18.51 30.94 19.11
C ILE A 36 -18.15 30.98 20.60
N GLY A 37 -17.57 32.09 21.08
CA GLY A 37 -17.05 32.23 22.43
C GLY A 37 -15.61 31.70 22.57
N LEU A 38 -14.82 32.32 23.45
CA LEU A 38 -13.41 31.96 23.69
C LEU A 38 -13.23 30.55 24.27
N GLU A 39 -14.26 30.05 24.97
CA GLU A 39 -14.26 28.70 25.52
C GLU A 39 -14.20 27.60 24.44
N HIS A 40 -14.79 27.84 23.28
CA HIS A 40 -14.81 26.88 22.16
C HIS A 40 -13.53 26.94 21.29
N LEU A 41 -12.63 27.89 21.56
CA LEU A 41 -11.30 27.96 20.95
C LEU A 41 -10.26 27.12 21.71
N ARG A 42 -10.60 26.57 22.87
CA ARG A 42 -9.71 25.64 23.56
C ARG A 42 -9.58 24.38 22.69
N PRO A 43 -8.34 23.94 22.36
CA PRO A 43 -8.15 22.68 21.70
C PRO A 43 -8.88 21.58 22.49
N ILE A 44 -9.77 20.85 21.84
CA ILE A 44 -10.34 19.65 22.42
C ILE A 44 -9.17 18.72 22.74
N ALA A 45 -9.10 18.23 23.99
CA ALA A 45 -8.05 17.26 24.33
C ALA A 45 -8.14 16.08 23.35
N PRO A 46 -7.01 15.70 22.73
CA PRO A 46 -7.04 14.56 21.80
C PRO A 46 -7.49 13.32 22.56
N PRO A 47 -8.13 12.35 21.87
CA PRO A 47 -8.45 11.07 22.45
C PRO A 47 -7.22 10.45 23.14
N PRO A 48 -7.37 9.63 24.20
CA PRO A 48 -6.25 9.05 24.92
C PRO A 48 -5.23 8.35 24.02
N GLN A 49 -5.68 7.75 22.90
CA GLN A 49 -4.85 7.13 21.88
C GLN A 49 -3.96 8.12 21.13
N GLU A 50 -4.40 9.37 20.97
CA GLU A 50 -3.66 10.44 20.32
C GLU A 50 -2.80 11.25 21.30
N ALA A 51 -3.10 11.19 22.60
CA ALA A 51 -2.45 11.97 23.67
C ALA A 51 -1.14 11.35 24.17
N LEU A 52 -0.51 10.45 23.45
CA LEU A 52 0.70 9.77 23.91
C LEU A 52 1.85 10.76 24.22
N PRO A 53 2.44 10.71 25.43
CA PRO A 53 3.53 11.57 25.82
C PRO A 53 4.75 11.45 24.89
N ARG A 54 5.47 12.53 24.62
CA ARG A 54 6.67 12.54 23.78
C ARG A 54 7.76 11.55 24.21
N TRP A 55 7.83 11.20 25.51
CA TRP A 55 8.80 10.23 26.03
C TRP A 55 8.51 8.79 25.58
N ARG A 56 7.25 8.43 25.30
CA ARG A 56 6.91 7.12 24.75
C ARG A 56 7.53 6.90 23.37
N ARG A 57 7.64 7.95 22.55
CA ARG A 57 8.36 7.90 21.26
C ARG A 57 9.86 7.57 21.42
N MET A 58 10.45 7.91 22.59
CA MET A 58 11.87 7.61 22.89
C MET A 58 12.06 6.17 23.41
N VAL A 59 11.02 5.58 24.00
CA VAL A 59 11.05 4.23 24.56
C VAL A 59 10.65 3.17 23.52
N GLU A 60 9.79 3.53 22.55
CA GLU A 60 9.32 2.64 21.47
C GLU A 60 10.37 2.30 20.39
N GLY A 61 11.62 2.73 20.57
CA GLY A 61 12.74 2.42 19.66
C GLY A 61 12.83 3.35 18.45
N PHE A 62 13.87 3.13 17.63
CA PHE A 62 14.07 3.88 16.40
C PHE A 62 12.99 3.50 15.38
N ARG A 63 12.37 4.51 14.73
CA ARG A 63 11.46 4.31 13.61
C ARG A 63 12.11 3.37 12.58
N HIS A 64 11.31 2.45 12.02
CA HIS A 64 11.74 1.48 11.01
C HIS A 64 12.86 0.51 11.47
N SER A 65 12.93 0.19 12.77
CA SER A 65 13.70 -0.97 13.24
C SER A 65 12.90 -2.26 12.99
N LYS A 66 13.58 -3.43 12.86
CA LYS A 66 12.92 -4.73 12.65
C LYS A 66 11.79 -5.00 13.65
N THR A 67 12.02 -4.70 14.93
CA THR A 67 11.03 -4.91 15.99
C THR A 67 9.83 -3.99 15.82
N ARG A 68 10.07 -2.71 15.52
CA ARG A 68 8.99 -1.72 15.37
C ARG A 68 8.21 -1.91 14.07
N ASP A 69 8.86 -2.29 12.97
CA ASP A 69 8.19 -2.66 11.72
C ASP A 69 7.23 -3.84 11.96
N SER A 70 7.67 -4.85 12.74
CA SER A 70 6.83 -5.98 13.12
C SER A 70 5.64 -5.55 13.99
N GLU A 71 5.85 -4.70 15.00
CA GLU A 71 4.79 -4.20 15.88
C GLU A 71 3.77 -3.33 15.12
N ALA A 72 4.23 -2.47 14.21
CA ALA A 72 3.36 -1.64 13.38
C ALA A 72 2.48 -2.48 12.45
N ILE A 73 3.04 -3.53 11.88
CA ILE A 73 2.31 -4.49 11.03
C ILE A 73 1.32 -5.29 11.86
N HIS A 74 1.70 -5.81 13.03
CA HIS A 74 0.77 -6.49 13.93
C HIS A 74 -0.42 -5.60 14.29
N HIS A 75 -0.19 -4.34 14.64
CA HIS A 75 -1.27 -3.42 15.02
C HIS A 75 -2.27 -3.17 13.88
N HIS A 76 -1.82 -3.13 12.64
CA HIS A 76 -2.69 -2.88 11.48
C HIS A 76 -3.38 -4.14 10.96
N TYR A 77 -2.69 -5.29 10.96
CA TYR A 77 -3.18 -6.54 10.37
C TYR A 77 -3.79 -7.51 11.41
N ASP A 78 -3.84 -7.15 12.70
CA ASP A 78 -4.57 -7.88 13.76
C ASP A 78 -6.10 -7.74 13.66
N VAL A 79 -6.60 -7.05 12.63
CA VAL A 79 -7.99 -7.16 12.20
C VAL A 79 -8.16 -8.54 11.56
N SER A 80 -9.27 -9.25 11.84
CA SER A 80 -9.42 -10.65 11.44
C SER A 80 -9.38 -10.84 9.91
N ASN A 81 -8.88 -11.99 9.45
CA ASN A 81 -8.92 -12.34 8.02
C ASN A 81 -10.34 -12.30 7.46
N THR A 82 -11.35 -12.69 8.26
CA THR A 82 -12.76 -12.65 7.88
C THR A 82 -13.22 -11.22 7.56
N PHE A 83 -12.81 -10.24 8.36
CA PHE A 83 -13.10 -8.83 8.07
C PHE A 83 -12.46 -8.41 6.74
N TYR A 84 -11.21 -8.81 6.49
CA TYR A 84 -10.53 -8.50 5.23
C TYR A 84 -11.18 -9.20 4.03
N GLU A 85 -11.66 -10.43 4.18
CA GLU A 85 -12.42 -11.14 3.13
C GLU A 85 -13.66 -10.37 2.70
N TRP A 86 -14.42 -9.82 3.65
CA TRP A 86 -15.57 -8.98 3.32
C TRP A 86 -15.18 -7.68 2.62
N VAL A 87 -14.17 -6.97 3.11
CA VAL A 87 -13.79 -5.65 2.58
C VAL A 87 -13.04 -5.76 1.25
N LEU A 88 -12.06 -6.67 1.16
CA LEU A 88 -11.16 -6.78 0.00
C LEU A 88 -11.72 -7.68 -1.11
N GLY A 89 -12.72 -8.50 -0.78
CA GLY A 89 -13.25 -9.51 -1.68
C GLY A 89 -12.38 -10.78 -1.77
N PRO A 90 -12.77 -11.75 -2.62
CA PRO A 90 -12.15 -13.07 -2.70
C PRO A 90 -10.66 -13.05 -3.07
N SER A 91 -10.18 -12.01 -3.76
CA SER A 91 -8.76 -11.89 -4.12
C SER A 91 -7.85 -11.66 -2.91
N MET A 92 -8.38 -11.22 -1.77
CA MET A 92 -7.62 -10.86 -0.57
C MET A 92 -6.46 -9.91 -0.89
N THR A 93 -6.76 -8.89 -1.70
CA THR A 93 -5.73 -7.98 -2.22
C THR A 93 -5.87 -6.58 -1.64
N TYR A 94 -5.00 -6.25 -0.69
CA TYR A 94 -5.01 -4.94 -0.01
C TYR A 94 -4.07 -3.93 -0.68
N THR A 95 -4.15 -3.83 -2.00
CA THR A 95 -3.41 -2.86 -2.82
C THR A 95 -4.26 -2.42 -4.01
N CYS A 96 -3.87 -1.33 -4.67
CA CYS A 96 -4.55 -0.77 -5.82
C CYS A 96 -4.81 -1.83 -6.90
N ALA A 97 -6.03 -1.93 -7.39
CA ALA A 97 -6.39 -2.69 -8.59
C ALA A 97 -6.04 -1.91 -9.87
N CYS A 98 -5.96 -2.59 -11.01
CA CYS A 98 -5.76 -1.97 -12.32
C CYS A 98 -6.98 -2.24 -13.21
N TYR A 99 -7.88 -1.30 -13.30
CA TYR A 99 -9.13 -1.43 -14.05
C TYR A 99 -8.85 -1.40 -15.55
N PRO A 100 -9.21 -2.42 -16.34
CA PRO A 100 -9.05 -2.40 -17.78
C PRO A 100 -10.02 -1.42 -18.46
N ASP A 101 -11.19 -1.21 -17.86
CA ASP A 101 -12.21 -0.26 -18.26
C ASP A 101 -13.03 0.21 -17.04
N ALA A 102 -13.99 1.11 -17.25
CA ALA A 102 -14.77 1.72 -16.18
C ALA A 102 -15.86 0.79 -15.59
N GLU A 103 -16.25 -0.22 -16.30
CA GLU A 103 -17.30 -1.19 -15.96
C GLU A 103 -16.75 -2.46 -15.29
N ALA A 104 -15.43 -2.64 -15.28
CA ALA A 104 -14.78 -3.79 -14.67
C ALA A 104 -15.05 -3.87 -13.16
N THR A 105 -15.30 -5.08 -12.67
CA THR A 105 -15.43 -5.36 -11.25
C THR A 105 -14.08 -5.24 -10.52
N LEU A 106 -14.13 -5.13 -9.19
CA LEU A 106 -12.92 -5.12 -8.36
C LEU A 106 -12.05 -6.38 -8.61
N GLU A 107 -12.67 -7.56 -8.69
CA GLU A 107 -11.95 -8.82 -8.90
C GLU A 107 -11.30 -8.89 -10.29
N GLU A 108 -11.98 -8.49 -11.34
CA GLU A 108 -11.39 -8.37 -12.68
C GLU A 108 -10.23 -7.38 -12.71
N ALA A 109 -10.36 -6.25 -12.02
CA ALA A 109 -9.29 -5.25 -11.92
C ALA A 109 -8.09 -5.75 -11.10
N GLN A 110 -8.32 -6.55 -10.05
CA GLN A 110 -7.24 -7.19 -9.28
C GLN A 110 -6.52 -8.27 -10.10
N GLU A 111 -7.25 -9.12 -10.80
CA GLU A 111 -6.66 -10.12 -11.70
C GLU A 111 -5.86 -9.43 -12.82
N ASN A 112 -6.40 -8.35 -13.41
CA ASN A 112 -5.70 -7.54 -14.42
C ASN A 112 -4.41 -6.91 -13.85
N LYS A 113 -4.40 -6.47 -12.61
CA LYS A 113 -3.17 -5.99 -11.95
C LYS A 113 -2.10 -7.07 -11.93
N TYR A 114 -2.45 -8.30 -11.53
CA TYR A 114 -1.48 -9.40 -11.51
C TYR A 114 -0.98 -9.75 -12.89
N ARG A 115 -1.87 -9.74 -13.89
CA ARG A 115 -1.50 -9.92 -15.31
C ARG A 115 -0.49 -8.85 -15.73
N LEU A 116 -0.77 -7.57 -15.47
CA LEU A 116 0.14 -6.46 -15.81
C LEU A 116 1.49 -6.57 -15.11
N VAL A 117 1.52 -6.92 -13.83
CA VAL A 117 2.77 -7.13 -13.08
C VAL A 117 3.56 -8.31 -13.68
N PHE A 118 2.90 -9.43 -13.94
CA PHE A 118 3.49 -10.62 -14.53
C PHE A 118 4.09 -10.33 -15.91
N ASP A 119 3.31 -9.66 -16.76
CA ASP A 119 3.73 -9.29 -18.11
C ASP A 119 4.87 -8.27 -18.10
N LYS A 120 4.80 -7.21 -17.27
CA LYS A 120 5.88 -6.23 -17.10
C LYS A 120 7.17 -6.87 -16.62
N LEU A 121 7.08 -7.84 -15.72
CA LEU A 121 8.22 -8.62 -15.24
C LEU A 121 8.70 -9.70 -16.23
N ALA A 122 8.09 -9.78 -17.43
CA ALA A 122 8.40 -10.74 -18.49
C ALA A 122 8.51 -12.20 -17.98
N LEU A 123 7.72 -12.54 -16.97
CA LEU A 123 7.76 -13.86 -16.32
C LEU A 123 7.23 -14.96 -17.25
N LYS A 124 7.81 -16.13 -17.16
CA LYS A 124 7.43 -17.34 -17.87
C LYS A 124 7.61 -18.57 -16.98
N ALA A 125 7.00 -19.68 -17.37
CA ALA A 125 7.15 -20.94 -16.64
C ALA A 125 8.62 -21.33 -16.45
N GLY A 126 8.97 -21.74 -15.24
CA GLY A 126 10.33 -22.07 -14.83
C GLY A 126 11.13 -20.90 -14.23
N ASP A 127 10.73 -19.65 -14.44
CA ASP A 127 11.36 -18.49 -13.82
C ASP A 127 11.16 -18.46 -12.29
N ARG A 128 11.98 -17.65 -11.61
CA ARG A 128 11.95 -17.46 -10.16
C ARG A 128 11.52 -16.03 -9.83
N LEU A 129 10.45 -15.89 -9.05
CA LEU A 129 9.94 -14.61 -8.53
C LEU A 129 10.18 -14.51 -7.03
N LEU A 130 10.65 -13.36 -6.55
CA LEU A 130 10.58 -12.95 -5.14
C LEU A 130 9.56 -11.81 -5.00
N ASP A 131 8.52 -12.02 -4.18
CA ASP A 131 7.53 -10.99 -3.85
C ASP A 131 7.77 -10.49 -2.42
N VAL A 132 8.24 -9.25 -2.29
CA VAL A 132 8.65 -8.64 -1.02
C VAL A 132 7.50 -7.84 -0.43
N GLY A 133 7.01 -8.26 0.74
CA GLY A 133 5.78 -7.74 1.32
C GLY A 133 4.54 -8.32 0.64
N CYS A 134 4.53 -9.64 0.44
CA CYS A 134 3.55 -10.34 -0.39
C CYS A 134 2.11 -10.37 0.15
N GLY A 135 1.87 -9.89 1.39
CA GLY A 135 0.55 -9.95 2.03
C GLY A 135 0.01 -11.37 2.08
N TRP A 136 -1.23 -11.57 1.65
CA TRP A 136 -1.89 -12.89 1.53
C TRP A 136 -1.43 -13.72 0.32
N GLY A 137 -0.32 -13.35 -0.32
CA GLY A 137 0.34 -14.15 -1.36
C GLY A 137 -0.38 -14.18 -2.70
N SER A 138 -1.20 -13.20 -3.02
CA SER A 138 -2.00 -13.20 -4.26
C SER A 138 -1.14 -13.16 -5.52
N MET A 139 -0.07 -12.32 -5.56
CA MET A 139 0.88 -12.30 -6.69
C MET A 139 1.69 -13.60 -6.77
N VAL A 140 2.07 -14.17 -5.62
CA VAL A 140 2.78 -15.46 -5.53
C VAL A 140 1.95 -16.59 -6.15
N ARG A 141 0.67 -16.71 -5.75
CA ARG A 141 -0.26 -17.72 -6.29
C ARG A 141 -0.53 -17.49 -7.78
N TYR A 142 -0.71 -16.22 -8.20
CA TYR A 142 -0.90 -15.86 -9.59
C TYR A 142 0.26 -16.33 -10.48
N ALA A 143 1.50 -16.07 -10.06
CA ALA A 143 2.70 -16.47 -10.77
C ALA A 143 2.86 -18.02 -10.81
N ALA A 144 2.61 -18.68 -9.68
CA ALA A 144 2.71 -20.14 -9.57
C ALA A 144 1.70 -20.88 -10.46
N ARG A 145 0.46 -20.40 -10.60
CA ARG A 145 -0.53 -20.95 -11.55
C ARG A 145 -0.04 -20.90 -13.00
N ARG A 146 0.97 -20.10 -13.30
CA ARG A 146 1.61 -19.94 -14.62
C ARG A 146 2.97 -20.60 -14.70
N GLY A 147 3.30 -21.48 -13.75
CA GLY A 147 4.51 -22.28 -13.74
C GLY A 147 5.77 -21.57 -13.23
N VAL A 148 5.64 -20.38 -12.64
CA VAL A 148 6.74 -19.64 -12.03
C VAL A 148 7.00 -20.15 -10.60
N ARG A 149 8.25 -20.30 -10.21
CA ARG A 149 8.65 -20.58 -8.82
C ARG A 149 8.63 -19.29 -8.02
N ALA A 150 7.59 -19.10 -7.22
CA ALA A 150 7.35 -17.84 -6.52
C ALA A 150 7.56 -17.99 -5.00
N THR A 151 8.42 -17.14 -4.45
CA THR A 151 8.65 -17.02 -3.00
C THR A 151 8.14 -15.67 -2.55
N GLY A 152 7.23 -15.64 -1.58
CA GLY A 152 6.75 -14.44 -0.92
C GLY A 152 7.27 -14.32 0.50
N VAL A 153 7.50 -13.09 0.96
CA VAL A 153 7.84 -12.81 2.36
C VAL A 153 6.92 -11.74 2.93
N THR A 154 6.41 -11.95 4.15
CA THR A 154 5.59 -10.99 4.89
C THR A 154 5.94 -11.03 6.38
N LEU A 155 5.81 -9.88 7.05
CA LEU A 155 6.00 -9.77 8.51
C LEU A 155 4.76 -10.16 9.32
N SER A 156 3.61 -10.38 8.68
CA SER A 156 2.39 -10.83 9.35
C SER A 156 2.30 -12.36 9.35
N ALA A 157 2.27 -12.95 10.55
CA ALA A 157 2.08 -14.39 10.72
C ALA A 157 0.70 -14.85 10.20
N GLU A 158 -0.34 -14.03 10.40
CA GLU A 158 -1.71 -14.29 9.95
C GLU A 158 -1.79 -14.33 8.44
N GLN A 159 -1.17 -13.35 7.76
CA GLN A 159 -1.10 -13.34 6.29
C GLN A 159 -0.34 -14.54 5.75
N ALA A 160 0.80 -14.88 6.36
CA ALA A 160 1.59 -16.03 5.93
C ALA A 160 0.83 -17.35 6.11
N ALA A 161 0.17 -17.55 7.24
CA ALA A 161 -0.62 -18.76 7.50
C ALA A 161 -1.78 -18.90 6.51
N TRP A 162 -2.52 -17.80 6.27
CA TRP A 162 -3.60 -17.78 5.29
C TRP A 162 -3.09 -18.10 3.88
N ALA A 163 -1.99 -17.45 3.46
CA ALA A 163 -1.39 -17.65 2.15
C ALA A 163 -0.89 -19.09 1.94
N GLN A 164 -0.23 -19.67 2.95
CA GLN A 164 0.22 -21.06 2.90
C GLN A 164 -0.96 -22.03 2.76
N LYS A 165 -2.05 -21.78 3.48
CA LYS A 165 -3.28 -22.58 3.33
C LYS A 165 -3.84 -22.45 1.92
N ALA A 166 -3.97 -21.24 1.38
CA ALA A 166 -4.48 -21.00 0.04
C ALA A 166 -3.60 -21.66 -1.04
N ILE A 167 -2.27 -21.62 -0.90
CA ILE A 167 -1.32 -22.30 -1.78
C ILE A 167 -1.54 -23.82 -1.75
N ALA A 168 -1.75 -24.40 -0.57
CA ALA A 168 -2.02 -25.83 -0.43
C ALA A 168 -3.38 -26.24 -1.03
N ASP A 169 -4.42 -25.48 -0.75
CA ASP A 169 -5.78 -25.70 -1.27
C ASP A 169 -5.83 -25.63 -2.81
N GLU A 170 -5.00 -24.78 -3.41
CA GLU A 170 -4.86 -24.64 -4.88
C GLU A 170 -3.88 -25.67 -5.51
N GLY A 171 -3.23 -26.50 -4.71
CA GLY A 171 -2.24 -27.49 -5.19
C GLY A 171 -0.96 -26.88 -5.76
N LEU A 172 -0.56 -25.69 -5.29
CA LEU A 172 0.57 -24.93 -5.80
C LEU A 172 1.87 -25.09 -4.96
N ALA A 173 1.88 -25.98 -3.96
CA ALA A 173 2.98 -26.09 -2.99
C ALA A 173 4.36 -26.44 -3.62
N ASP A 174 4.40 -27.04 -4.80
CA ASP A 174 5.65 -27.34 -5.51
C ASP A 174 6.29 -26.10 -6.17
N LEU A 175 5.51 -25.02 -6.36
CA LEU A 175 5.91 -23.82 -7.08
C LEU A 175 5.83 -22.54 -6.23
N ALA A 176 5.02 -22.54 -5.18
CA ALA A 176 4.76 -21.36 -4.38
C ALA A 176 5.04 -21.60 -2.89
N GLU A 177 5.67 -20.62 -2.27
CA GLU A 177 5.78 -20.56 -0.81
C GLU A 177 5.61 -19.13 -0.32
N VAL A 178 5.00 -18.95 0.85
CA VAL A 178 4.99 -17.68 1.58
C VAL A 178 5.58 -17.90 2.96
N ARG A 179 6.55 -17.05 3.33
CA ARG A 179 7.27 -17.15 4.60
C ARG A 179 6.89 -16.00 5.51
N HIS A 180 6.63 -16.30 6.77
CA HIS A 180 6.63 -15.30 7.83
C HIS A 180 8.08 -14.94 8.15
N ALA A 181 8.59 -13.90 7.52
CA ALA A 181 9.98 -13.48 7.66
C ALA A 181 10.16 -11.99 7.30
N ASP A 182 11.16 -11.36 7.89
CA ASP A 182 11.63 -10.07 7.42
C ASP A 182 12.34 -10.24 6.06
N TYR A 183 12.06 -9.38 5.10
CA TYR A 183 12.70 -9.44 3.78
C TYR A 183 14.23 -9.41 3.88
N ARG A 184 14.78 -8.71 4.88
CA ARG A 184 16.24 -8.60 5.15
C ARG A 184 16.89 -9.95 5.47
N ASP A 185 16.10 -10.94 5.90
CA ASP A 185 16.58 -12.29 6.24
C ASP A 185 16.52 -13.25 5.03
N THR A 186 15.97 -12.83 3.88
CA THR A 186 15.99 -13.60 2.63
C THR A 186 17.43 -13.65 2.11
N THR A 187 18.00 -14.84 2.02
CA THR A 187 19.40 -15.04 1.59
C THR A 187 19.52 -15.42 0.12
N GLU A 188 18.47 -15.98 -0.47
CA GLU A 188 18.43 -16.43 -1.86
C GLU A 188 18.67 -15.27 -2.82
N ARG A 189 19.25 -15.58 -3.95
CA ARG A 189 19.63 -14.66 -5.04
C ARG A 189 19.26 -15.24 -6.40
N GLU A 190 19.63 -14.55 -7.46
CA GLU A 190 19.45 -15.00 -8.84
C GLU A 190 17.96 -15.21 -9.18
N PHE A 191 17.10 -14.31 -8.69
CA PHE A 191 15.72 -14.24 -9.12
C PHE A 191 15.62 -13.59 -10.51
N ASP A 192 14.75 -14.14 -11.36
CA ASP A 192 14.42 -13.59 -12.66
C ASP A 192 13.68 -12.26 -12.49
N ALA A 193 12.84 -12.19 -11.47
CA ALA A 193 12.11 -10.97 -11.14
C ALA A 193 11.94 -10.80 -9.61
N VAL A 194 11.79 -9.53 -9.22
CA VAL A 194 11.41 -9.10 -7.87
C VAL A 194 10.22 -8.17 -7.97
N SER A 195 9.16 -8.44 -7.23
CA SER A 195 8.03 -7.53 -7.01
C SER A 195 8.03 -6.98 -5.59
N SER A 196 7.61 -5.73 -5.47
CA SER A 196 7.33 -5.07 -4.20
C SER A 196 6.07 -4.21 -4.37
N ILE A 197 4.96 -4.69 -3.82
CA ILE A 197 3.64 -4.13 -4.06
C ILE A 197 3.03 -3.69 -2.72
N GLY A 198 2.98 -2.35 -2.47
CA GLY A 198 2.42 -1.77 -1.25
C GLY A 198 3.30 -1.94 -0.01
N LEU A 199 4.62 -2.05 -0.17
CA LEU A 199 5.55 -2.16 0.96
C LEU A 199 6.42 -0.92 1.14
N THR A 200 6.80 -0.23 0.07
CA THR A 200 7.78 0.87 0.11
C THR A 200 7.35 2.00 1.05
N GLU A 201 6.05 2.22 1.22
CA GLU A 201 5.42 3.18 2.14
C GLU A 201 5.78 2.93 3.61
N HIS A 202 6.12 1.69 3.94
CA HIS A 202 6.41 1.24 5.31
C HIS A 202 7.92 1.15 5.60
N ILE A 203 8.76 1.33 4.59
CA ILE A 203 10.23 1.19 4.72
C ILE A 203 10.85 2.40 5.43
N GLY A 204 10.25 3.58 5.27
CA GLY A 204 10.82 4.86 5.68
C GLY A 204 11.86 5.39 4.71
N ILE A 205 11.75 6.67 4.36
CA ILE A 205 12.57 7.32 3.30
C ILE A 205 14.07 7.20 3.58
N ALA A 206 14.48 7.26 4.84
CA ALA A 206 15.89 7.12 5.23
C ALA A 206 16.48 5.73 4.91
N ASN A 207 15.64 4.69 4.84
CA ASN A 207 16.03 3.32 4.58
C ASN A 207 15.99 2.94 3.10
N TYR A 208 15.44 3.78 2.23
CA TYR A 208 15.33 3.49 0.79
C TYR A 208 16.66 3.08 0.13
N PRO A 209 17.82 3.71 0.41
CA PRO A 209 19.08 3.27 -0.18
C PRO A 209 19.44 1.81 0.17
N ALA A 210 19.17 1.38 1.41
CA ALA A 210 19.42 0.02 1.84
C ALA A 210 18.39 -0.96 1.26
N TYR A 211 17.12 -0.55 1.21
CA TYR A 211 16.03 -1.33 0.67
C TYR A 211 16.20 -1.62 -0.84
N PHE A 212 16.43 -0.60 -1.66
CA PHE A 212 16.62 -0.80 -3.11
C PHE A 212 17.92 -1.56 -3.41
N ARG A 213 18.97 -1.39 -2.60
CA ARG A 213 20.18 -2.22 -2.70
C ARG A 213 19.88 -3.69 -2.39
N PHE A 214 19.04 -3.97 -1.40
CA PHE A 214 18.59 -5.32 -1.12
C PHE A 214 17.86 -5.89 -2.35
N LEU A 215 16.84 -5.21 -2.89
CA LEU A 215 16.08 -5.68 -4.06
C LEU A 215 17.01 -5.95 -5.26
N GLN A 216 17.91 -5.01 -5.58
CA GLN A 216 18.90 -5.17 -6.64
C GLN A 216 19.80 -6.40 -6.43
N SER A 217 20.19 -6.66 -5.18
CA SER A 217 21.08 -7.79 -4.84
C SER A 217 20.40 -9.16 -4.96
N ARG A 218 19.07 -9.21 -5.03
CA ARG A 218 18.32 -10.46 -5.21
C ARG A 218 18.19 -10.83 -6.68
N LEU A 219 18.23 -9.86 -7.58
CA LEU A 219 18.11 -10.07 -9.03
C LEU A 219 19.36 -10.70 -9.64
N LYS A 220 19.15 -11.60 -10.59
CA LYS A 220 20.18 -11.99 -11.57
C LYS A 220 20.47 -10.82 -12.53
N THR A 221 21.53 -10.88 -13.30
CA THR A 221 21.77 -9.99 -14.43
C THR A 221 20.64 -10.15 -15.45
N GLY A 222 20.11 -9.04 -15.97
CA GLY A 222 18.92 -9.01 -16.84
C GLY A 222 17.59 -9.17 -16.09
N GLY A 223 17.62 -9.42 -14.78
CA GLY A 223 16.41 -9.55 -13.98
C GLY A 223 15.66 -8.24 -13.81
N LEU A 224 14.33 -8.33 -13.61
CA LEU A 224 13.41 -7.20 -13.57
C LEU A 224 12.89 -6.92 -12.15
N LEU A 225 12.81 -5.65 -11.79
CA LEU A 225 12.18 -5.15 -10.57
C LEU A 225 10.91 -4.39 -10.92
N LEU A 226 9.79 -4.70 -10.25
CA LEU A 226 8.60 -3.84 -10.25
C LEU A 226 8.32 -3.36 -8.83
N ASN A 227 8.37 -2.06 -8.64
CA ASN A 227 7.97 -1.40 -7.40
C ASN A 227 6.63 -0.69 -7.61
N HIS A 228 5.63 -1.02 -6.81
CA HIS A 228 4.29 -0.45 -6.84
C HIS A 228 3.98 0.11 -5.46
N CYS A 229 3.88 1.42 -5.32
CA CYS A 229 3.69 2.05 -4.02
C CYS A 229 2.88 3.35 -4.09
N ILE A 230 2.25 3.69 -2.96
CA ILE A 230 1.63 5.00 -2.76
C ILE A 230 2.73 6.07 -2.73
N THR A 231 2.47 7.17 -3.41
CA THR A 231 3.40 8.28 -3.54
C THR A 231 2.68 9.61 -3.29
N ARG A 232 3.44 10.68 -3.34
CA ARG A 232 2.92 12.06 -3.29
C ARG A 232 3.16 12.75 -4.63
N PRO A 233 2.41 13.83 -4.92
CA PRO A 233 2.64 14.63 -6.12
C PRO A 233 3.96 15.41 -6.09
N ASP A 234 4.68 15.41 -4.98
CA ASP A 234 5.97 16.09 -4.82
C ASP A 234 6.99 15.26 -4.03
N ASN A 235 8.26 15.63 -4.12
CA ASN A 235 9.40 14.96 -3.45
C ASN A 235 9.74 15.58 -2.08
N ARG A 236 8.85 16.31 -1.44
CA ARG A 236 9.10 16.88 -0.11
C ARG A 236 9.33 15.78 0.91
N THR A 237 10.34 15.98 1.76
CA THR A 237 10.83 14.99 2.70
C THR A 237 10.06 14.93 4.02
N SER A 238 9.06 15.79 4.24
CA SER A 238 8.35 15.92 5.52
C SER A 238 6.88 15.56 5.39
N ALA A 239 6.58 14.39 4.93
CA ALA A 239 5.22 13.97 4.73
C ALA A 239 4.83 12.78 5.59
N VAL A 240 4.62 13.05 6.86
CA VAL A 240 3.84 12.14 7.71
C VAL A 240 2.43 12.09 7.12
N ALA A 241 1.90 10.90 6.87
CA ALA A 241 0.47 10.70 6.67
C ALA A 241 -0.23 11.38 7.86
N GLY A 242 -1.33 12.10 7.65
CA GLY A 242 -1.95 12.92 8.70
C GLY A 242 -2.14 12.15 10.02
N TYR A 243 -2.27 12.84 11.15
CA TYR A 243 -2.34 12.24 12.49
C TYR A 243 -3.33 11.06 12.60
N PHE A 244 -4.46 11.12 11.90
CA PHE A 244 -5.43 10.03 11.88
C PHE A 244 -4.85 8.75 11.27
N ILE A 245 -4.23 8.85 10.10
CA ILE A 245 -3.62 7.69 9.43
C ILE A 245 -2.47 7.12 10.26
N ASP A 246 -1.58 7.99 10.77
CA ASP A 246 -0.43 7.59 11.60
C ASP A 246 -0.84 6.91 12.92
N ARG A 247 -2.04 7.23 13.45
CA ARG A 247 -2.47 6.72 14.76
C ARG A 247 -3.37 5.48 14.68
N TYR A 248 -4.23 5.44 13.69
CA TYR A 248 -5.30 4.45 13.65
C TYR A 248 -5.13 3.42 12.54
N VAL A 249 -4.30 3.70 11.52
CA VAL A 249 -4.22 2.85 10.34
C VAL A 249 -2.78 2.41 10.04
N PHE A 250 -1.88 3.34 9.74
CA PHE A 250 -0.50 3.05 9.34
C PHE A 250 0.49 3.83 10.20
N PRO A 251 0.84 3.31 11.39
CA PRO A 251 1.90 3.91 12.18
C PRO A 251 3.22 4.01 11.39
N ASP A 252 3.88 5.17 11.48
CA ASP A 252 5.17 5.43 10.84
C ASP A 252 5.18 5.44 9.29
N GLY A 253 4.03 5.41 8.62
CA GLY A 253 3.97 5.50 7.16
C GLY A 253 4.57 6.81 6.63
N GLU A 254 5.53 6.70 5.69
CA GLU A 254 6.18 7.84 5.05
C GLU A 254 5.98 7.79 3.54
N LEU A 255 5.51 8.91 2.96
CA LEU A 255 5.26 9.01 1.54
C LEU A 255 6.17 10.08 0.89
N THR A 256 6.67 9.77 -0.31
CA THR A 256 7.44 10.69 -1.16
C THR A 256 6.95 10.63 -2.60
N GLY A 257 7.45 11.52 -3.45
CA GLY A 257 7.12 11.50 -4.88
C GLY A 257 7.81 10.34 -5.63
N SER A 258 7.25 9.95 -6.78
CA SER A 258 7.81 8.91 -7.65
C SER A 258 9.25 9.22 -8.09
N GLY A 259 9.59 10.50 -8.29
CA GLY A 259 10.94 10.92 -8.62
C GLY A 259 11.99 10.51 -7.57
N ARG A 260 11.64 10.44 -6.30
CA ARG A 260 12.55 9.93 -5.25
C ARG A 260 12.71 8.41 -5.39
N ILE A 261 11.65 7.67 -5.64
CA ILE A 261 11.70 6.22 -5.88
C ILE A 261 12.62 5.91 -7.06
N ILE A 262 12.41 6.60 -8.19
CA ILE A 262 13.24 6.48 -9.41
C ILE A 262 14.71 6.78 -9.08
N THR A 263 14.98 7.85 -8.34
CA THR A 263 16.35 8.22 -7.95
C THR A 263 17.03 7.10 -7.16
N GLU A 264 16.33 6.50 -6.19
CA GLU A 264 16.91 5.43 -5.36
C GLU A 264 17.13 4.13 -6.15
N ILE A 265 16.25 3.81 -7.09
CA ILE A 265 16.41 2.68 -8.01
C ILE A 265 17.66 2.90 -8.88
N GLN A 266 17.83 4.09 -9.44
CA GLN A 266 19.00 4.45 -10.24
C GLN A 266 20.31 4.47 -9.43
N ASN A 267 20.27 4.97 -8.19
CA ASN A 267 21.42 5.03 -7.29
C ASN A 267 22.02 3.64 -6.97
N VAL A 268 21.23 2.58 -7.06
CA VAL A 268 21.71 1.21 -6.85
C VAL A 268 22.11 0.51 -8.16
N GLY A 269 22.15 1.24 -9.29
CA GLY A 269 22.62 0.74 -10.58
C GLY A 269 21.59 -0.05 -11.38
N LEU A 270 20.29 0.14 -11.09
CA LEU A 270 19.20 -0.38 -11.93
C LEU A 270 18.83 0.65 -13.00
N GLU A 271 18.54 0.20 -14.21
CA GLU A 271 17.98 1.02 -15.28
C GLU A 271 16.46 1.07 -15.17
N VAL A 272 15.89 2.27 -15.03
CA VAL A 272 14.44 2.46 -15.02
C VAL A 272 13.90 2.45 -16.45
N LEU A 273 12.96 1.55 -16.71
CA LEU A 273 12.39 1.29 -18.04
C LEU A 273 11.03 1.97 -18.23
N HIS A 274 10.23 2.03 -17.16
CA HIS A 274 8.86 2.53 -17.25
C HIS A 274 8.37 3.03 -15.90
N GLU A 275 7.52 4.05 -15.92
CA GLU A 275 6.76 4.54 -14.80
C GLU A 275 5.30 4.75 -15.22
N GLU A 276 4.37 4.35 -14.36
CA GLU A 276 2.95 4.50 -14.61
C GLU A 276 2.23 5.01 -13.37
N ASN A 277 1.38 6.03 -13.55
CA ASN A 277 0.55 6.59 -12.48
C ASN A 277 -0.84 5.93 -12.48
N LEU A 278 -1.16 5.22 -11.39
CA LEU A 278 -2.41 4.50 -11.20
C LEU A 278 -3.33 5.19 -10.18
N ARG A 279 -3.21 6.48 -10.00
CA ARG A 279 -3.96 7.26 -9.00
C ARG A 279 -5.48 7.06 -9.08
N HIS A 280 -6.04 7.13 -10.27
CA HIS A 280 -7.48 6.97 -10.49
C HIS A 280 -7.96 5.54 -10.22
N HIS A 281 -7.13 4.54 -10.53
CA HIS A 281 -7.42 3.14 -10.23
C HIS A 281 -7.54 2.90 -8.72
N TYR A 282 -6.71 3.59 -7.90
CA TYR A 282 -6.83 3.43 -6.46
C TYR A 282 -8.08 4.12 -5.91
N ALA A 283 -8.50 5.24 -6.48
CA ALA A 283 -9.78 5.86 -6.11
C ALA A 283 -10.96 4.93 -6.39
N LEU A 284 -10.96 4.21 -7.52
CA LEU A 284 -11.97 3.20 -7.85
C LEU A 284 -11.88 2.00 -6.89
N THR A 285 -10.69 1.48 -6.64
CA THR A 285 -10.47 0.38 -5.68
C THR A 285 -11.04 0.70 -4.31
N LEU A 286 -10.76 1.89 -3.78
CA LEU A 286 -11.27 2.34 -2.48
C LEU A 286 -12.78 2.56 -2.49
N LYS A 287 -13.36 2.95 -3.61
CA LYS A 287 -14.82 3.04 -3.77
C LYS A 287 -15.47 1.67 -3.58
N GLU A 288 -14.92 0.64 -4.22
CA GLU A 288 -15.44 -0.73 -4.10
C GLU A 288 -15.24 -1.29 -2.68
N TRP A 289 -14.08 -1.05 -2.05
CA TRP A 289 -13.89 -1.45 -0.63
C TRP A 289 -14.87 -0.76 0.32
N CYS A 290 -15.19 0.51 0.10
CA CYS A 290 -16.24 1.19 0.88
C CYS A 290 -17.61 0.54 0.65
N ALA A 291 -17.95 0.19 -0.59
CA ALA A 291 -19.21 -0.48 -0.92
C ALA A 291 -19.30 -1.85 -0.24
N ASN A 292 -18.24 -2.64 -0.30
CA ASN A 292 -18.15 -3.94 0.38
C ASN A 292 -18.31 -3.80 1.90
N LEU A 293 -17.68 -2.80 2.53
CA LEU A 293 -17.86 -2.55 3.97
C LEU A 293 -19.29 -2.13 4.30
N VAL A 294 -19.96 -1.39 3.44
CA VAL A 294 -21.39 -1.03 3.62
C VAL A 294 -22.26 -2.28 3.52
N GLU A 295 -22.00 -3.16 2.54
CA GLU A 295 -22.75 -4.40 2.34
C GLU A 295 -22.63 -5.34 3.54
N HIS A 296 -21.43 -5.45 4.10
CA HIS A 296 -21.12 -6.33 5.26
C HIS A 296 -21.03 -5.57 6.59
N TRP A 297 -21.75 -4.45 6.72
CA TRP A 297 -21.59 -3.58 7.90
C TRP A 297 -21.89 -4.27 9.23
N ASP A 298 -23.00 -4.98 9.32
CA ASP A 298 -23.43 -5.61 10.57
C ASP A 298 -22.49 -6.76 10.98
N GLU A 299 -22.02 -7.55 10.01
CA GLU A 299 -21.03 -8.60 10.23
C GLU A 299 -19.68 -8.00 10.64
N ALA A 300 -19.25 -6.93 9.97
CA ALA A 300 -18.02 -6.23 10.30
C ALA A 300 -18.05 -5.66 11.73
N VAL A 301 -19.17 -5.04 12.13
CA VAL A 301 -19.35 -4.53 13.49
C VAL A 301 -19.35 -5.68 14.52
N ALA A 302 -19.95 -6.81 14.20
CA ALA A 302 -19.95 -7.98 15.08
C ALA A 302 -18.54 -8.57 15.27
N GLU A 303 -17.72 -8.57 14.20
CA GLU A 303 -16.38 -9.16 14.18
C GLU A 303 -15.33 -8.26 14.84
N VAL A 304 -15.26 -6.98 14.45
CA VAL A 304 -14.16 -6.07 14.87
C VAL A 304 -14.62 -4.96 15.82
N GLY A 305 -15.90 -4.85 16.09
CA GLY A 305 -16.50 -3.78 16.87
C GLY A 305 -16.77 -2.50 16.07
N GLU A 306 -17.81 -1.76 16.52
CA GLU A 306 -18.29 -0.57 15.81
C GLU A 306 -17.21 0.52 15.64
N ALA A 307 -16.37 0.70 16.65
CA ALA A 307 -15.30 1.71 16.61
C ALA A 307 -14.29 1.42 15.51
N THR A 308 -13.83 0.17 15.40
CA THR A 308 -12.89 -0.27 14.36
C THR A 308 -13.53 -0.17 12.97
N ALA A 309 -14.77 -0.67 12.80
CA ALA A 309 -15.49 -0.58 11.53
C ALA A 309 -15.65 0.87 11.05
N LYS A 310 -15.97 1.82 11.95
CA LYS A 310 -16.05 3.26 11.64
C LYS A 310 -14.70 3.87 11.26
N VAL A 311 -13.61 3.47 11.92
CA VAL A 311 -12.24 3.91 11.57
C VAL A 311 -11.91 3.47 10.16
N TRP A 312 -12.22 2.24 9.78
CA TRP A 312 -12.00 1.71 8.44
C TRP A 312 -12.83 2.44 7.38
N GLY A 313 -14.12 2.67 7.62
CA GLY A 313 -14.97 3.45 6.72
C GLY A 313 -14.42 4.87 6.49
N LEU A 314 -14.05 5.57 7.58
CA LEU A 314 -13.47 6.91 7.50
C LEU A 314 -12.11 6.92 6.76
N TYR A 315 -11.27 5.92 7.03
CA TYR A 315 -9.97 5.78 6.39
C TYR A 315 -10.11 5.56 4.87
N MET A 316 -10.92 4.59 4.45
CA MET A 316 -11.07 4.27 3.03
C MET A 316 -11.71 5.40 2.24
N ALA A 317 -12.79 6.01 2.78
CA ALA A 317 -13.46 7.15 2.17
C ALA A 317 -12.54 8.40 2.09
N GLY A 318 -11.77 8.67 3.15
CA GLY A 318 -10.79 9.75 3.18
C GLY A 318 -9.63 9.53 2.20
N SER A 319 -9.13 8.31 2.10
CA SER A 319 -8.08 7.92 1.15
C SER A 319 -8.58 8.04 -0.29
N ARG A 320 -9.81 7.57 -0.60
CA ARG A 320 -10.45 7.76 -1.90
C ARG A 320 -10.45 9.23 -2.31
N LEU A 321 -10.93 10.12 -1.43
CA LEU A 321 -10.93 11.55 -1.68
C LEU A 321 -9.51 12.11 -1.88
N GLY A 322 -8.53 11.60 -1.14
CA GLY A 322 -7.11 11.94 -1.29
C GLY A 322 -6.57 11.60 -2.67
N PHE A 323 -6.87 10.41 -3.19
CA PHE A 323 -6.48 10.02 -4.55
C PHE A 323 -7.22 10.83 -5.62
N GLU A 324 -8.54 11.04 -5.49
CA GLU A 324 -9.33 11.85 -6.44
C GLU A 324 -8.81 13.28 -6.53
N ARG A 325 -8.39 13.88 -5.41
CA ARG A 325 -7.90 15.27 -5.33
C ARG A 325 -6.40 15.43 -5.53
N ASN A 326 -5.70 14.37 -5.90
CA ASN A 326 -4.24 14.41 -6.10
C ASN A 326 -3.44 14.81 -4.85
N VAL A 327 -3.94 14.50 -3.66
CA VAL A 327 -3.21 14.65 -2.39
C VAL A 327 -2.18 13.53 -2.25
N VAL A 328 -2.55 12.34 -2.70
CA VAL A 328 -1.70 11.14 -2.83
C VAL A 328 -1.86 10.55 -4.22
N GLN A 329 -0.83 9.84 -4.65
CA GLN A 329 -0.77 9.16 -5.93
C GLN A 329 -0.35 7.70 -5.72
N LEU A 330 -0.37 6.90 -6.78
CA LEU A 330 0.20 5.58 -6.80
C LEU A 330 1.00 5.39 -8.08
N HIS A 331 2.20 4.85 -7.95
CA HIS A 331 3.06 4.60 -9.12
C HIS A 331 3.56 3.16 -9.15
N GLN A 332 3.64 2.63 -10.37
CA GLN A 332 4.45 1.46 -10.69
C GLN A 332 5.73 1.92 -11.38
N VAL A 333 6.88 1.48 -10.89
CA VAL A 333 8.18 1.71 -11.51
C VAL A 333 8.79 0.36 -11.87
N LEU A 334 9.08 0.18 -13.15
CA LEU A 334 9.74 -1.01 -13.70
C LEU A 334 11.21 -0.69 -13.97
N ALA A 335 12.11 -1.56 -13.53
CA ALA A 335 13.54 -1.41 -13.72
C ALA A 335 14.22 -2.75 -14.01
N THR A 336 15.42 -2.71 -14.59
CA THR A 336 16.23 -3.90 -14.87
C THR A 336 17.65 -3.79 -14.33
N LYS A 337 18.23 -4.95 -14.01
CA LYS A 337 19.65 -5.07 -13.64
C LYS A 337 20.49 -5.34 -14.88
N LEU A 338 21.26 -4.34 -15.29
CA LEU A 338 22.16 -4.45 -16.44
C LEU A 338 23.33 -5.41 -16.19
N ASP A 339 23.93 -5.91 -17.25
CA ASP A 339 25.21 -6.61 -17.20
C ASP A 339 26.38 -5.64 -16.95
N GLU A 340 27.61 -6.17 -16.78
CA GLU A 340 28.82 -5.37 -16.53
C GLU A 340 29.19 -4.42 -17.70
N ARG A 341 28.60 -4.63 -18.86
CA ARG A 341 28.84 -3.81 -20.08
C ARG A 341 27.69 -2.82 -20.32
N GLY A 342 26.68 -2.78 -19.44
CA GLY A 342 25.50 -1.95 -19.58
C GLY A 342 24.48 -2.49 -20.58
N GLY A 343 24.56 -3.77 -20.94
CA GLY A 343 23.62 -4.43 -21.86
C GLY A 343 22.39 -4.98 -21.14
N SER A 344 21.27 -4.98 -21.87
CA SER A 344 20.05 -5.73 -21.52
C SER A 344 19.48 -6.36 -22.80
N GLU A 345 18.94 -7.56 -22.71
CA GLU A 345 18.28 -8.25 -23.84
C GLU A 345 16.81 -7.83 -24.01
N LEU A 346 16.47 -6.60 -23.60
CA LEU A 346 15.09 -6.12 -23.58
C LEU A 346 14.67 -5.57 -24.96
N PRO A 347 13.39 -5.72 -25.35
CA PRO A 347 12.85 -5.12 -26.56
C PRO A 347 12.93 -3.59 -26.55
N LEU A 348 13.00 -2.98 -27.75
CA LEU A 348 13.02 -1.50 -27.91
C LEU A 348 11.71 -0.81 -27.49
N ARG A 349 10.62 -1.55 -27.36
CA ARG A 349 9.31 -1.05 -26.97
C ARG A 349 8.75 -1.89 -25.82
N PRO A 350 7.84 -1.35 -25.01
CA PRO A 350 7.12 -2.14 -24.02
C PRO A 350 6.54 -3.41 -24.64
N TRP A 351 6.75 -4.54 -24.00
CA TRP A 351 6.31 -5.89 -24.46
C TRP A 351 4.98 -6.33 -23.84
N TRP A 352 4.50 -5.58 -22.88
CA TRP A 352 3.20 -5.81 -22.25
C TRP A 352 2.11 -4.94 -22.88
N GLN A 353 0.86 -5.38 -22.74
CA GLN A 353 -0.31 -4.57 -23.09
C GLN A 353 -0.90 -3.98 -21.80
N PRO A 354 -1.24 -2.69 -21.81
CA PRO A 354 -1.91 -2.02 -20.67
C PRO A 354 -3.21 -2.67 -20.25
#